data_1f85de60cdc47c1e0389ef9150971b69
#
_entry.id   1f85de60cdc47c1e0389ef9150971b69
#
_cell.length_a   1.000
_cell.length_b   1.000
_cell.length_c   1.000
_cell.angle_alpha   90.00
_cell.angle_beta   90.00
_cell.angle_gamma   90.00
#
_symmetry.space_group_name_H-M   'P 1'
#
loop_
_entity.id
_entity.type
_entity.pdbx_description
1 polymer ?
#
loop_
_entity_poly.entity_id
_entity_poly.type
_entity_poly.pdbx_seq_one_letter_code
_entity_poly.pdbx_strand_id
1 'polypeptide(L)'
;TKEKLDSMKYSCSTYMLHLGVDKLYDLPHHTIVFARDYKKNVDEIFKQNCSSSDISFYIRNASVTDPNLAPEGKSSLYILVPTPNLDGDIDWDEAQARYREMTFRAISDRLGIDDLEEHIEVEKAYTPKTWSTELDIFKGATFNLSHCLSQLAFMWPRNQFEEFRNCY
;
A
#
# COMPACT_ATOMS: atom_id res chain seq x y z
N THR A 1 -21.64 -13.90 -10.70
CA THR A 1 -22.56 -13.56 -9.60
C THR A 1 -21.77 -13.07 -8.39
N LYS A 2 -22.41 -12.26 -7.53
CA LYS A 2 -21.79 -11.72 -6.30
C LYS A 2 -21.22 -12.83 -5.41
N GLU A 3 -21.99 -13.88 -5.19
CA GLU A 3 -21.56 -15.05 -4.37
C GLU A 3 -20.25 -15.68 -4.85
N LYS A 4 -20.05 -15.76 -6.17
CA LYS A 4 -18.79 -16.27 -6.74
C LYS A 4 -17.62 -15.36 -6.39
N LEU A 5 -17.78 -14.05 -6.51
CA LEU A 5 -16.75 -13.07 -6.17
C LEU A 5 -16.45 -13.09 -4.67
N ASP A 6 -17.48 -13.15 -3.83
CA ASP A 6 -17.33 -13.20 -2.37
C ASP A 6 -16.56 -14.46 -1.90
N SER A 7 -16.66 -15.57 -2.64
CA SER A 7 -15.94 -16.81 -2.35
C SER A 7 -14.50 -16.88 -2.86
N MET A 8 -14.08 -15.90 -3.69
CA MET A 8 -12.72 -15.86 -4.23
C MET A 8 -11.72 -15.34 -3.20
N LYS A 9 -10.44 -15.70 -3.40
CA LYS A 9 -9.34 -15.14 -2.61
C LYS A 9 -8.98 -13.76 -3.11
N TYR A 10 -8.81 -12.83 -2.19
CA TYR A 10 -8.38 -11.48 -2.47
C TYR A 10 -6.88 -11.30 -2.19
N SER A 11 -6.28 -10.31 -2.84
CA SER A 11 -4.88 -9.95 -2.66
C SER A 11 -4.64 -9.28 -1.30
N CYS A 12 -3.38 -9.00 -1.00
CA CYS A 12 -3.05 -8.09 0.09
C CYS A 12 -3.59 -6.68 -0.17
N SER A 13 -3.47 -5.86 0.84
CA SER A 13 -3.74 -4.42 0.82
C SER A 13 -2.45 -3.62 0.96
N THR A 14 -2.60 -2.32 1.15
CA THR A 14 -1.51 -1.40 1.41
C THR A 14 -1.86 -0.41 2.50
N TYR A 15 -0.89 -0.13 3.37
CA TYR A 15 -0.84 1.11 4.11
C TYR A 15 -0.05 2.12 3.27
N MET A 16 -0.63 3.30 3.04
CA MET A 16 0.00 4.29 2.18
C MET A 16 0.05 5.65 2.85
N LEU A 17 1.20 6.33 2.66
CA LEU A 17 1.39 7.72 3.03
C LEU A 17 1.64 8.54 1.77
N HIS A 18 0.90 9.62 1.62
CA HIS A 18 1.17 10.68 0.67
C HIS A 18 1.68 11.88 1.44
N LEU A 19 2.89 12.32 1.14
CA LEU A 19 3.59 13.38 1.85
C LEU A 19 3.94 14.52 0.90
N GLY A 20 3.58 15.74 1.29
CA GLY A 20 4.21 16.95 0.77
C GLY A 20 5.27 17.41 1.78
N VAL A 21 6.53 17.50 1.34
CA VAL A 21 7.65 17.86 2.21
C VAL A 21 8.36 19.11 1.69
N ASP A 22 8.81 19.97 2.60
CA ASP A 22 9.49 21.25 2.28
C ASP A 22 11.00 21.08 2.03
N LYS A 23 11.40 19.86 1.63
CA LYS A 23 12.81 19.51 1.37
C LYS A 23 12.94 18.61 0.14
N LEU A 24 14.05 18.75 -0.56
CA LEU A 24 14.46 17.83 -1.61
C LEU A 24 15.30 16.70 -1.00
N TYR A 25 14.90 15.46 -1.25
CA TYR A 25 15.65 14.28 -0.84
C TYR A 25 16.37 13.66 -2.04
N ASP A 26 17.63 13.27 -1.83
CA ASP A 26 18.41 12.51 -2.82
C ASP A 26 17.96 11.03 -2.86
N LEU A 27 16.73 10.86 -3.32
CA LEU A 27 16.10 9.56 -3.52
C LEU A 27 15.79 9.39 -5.01
N PRO A 28 16.09 8.22 -5.60
CA PRO A 28 15.61 7.90 -6.93
C PRO A 28 14.10 8.03 -7.06
N HIS A 29 13.59 8.16 -8.29
CA HIS A 29 12.14 8.18 -8.55
C HIS A 29 11.42 7.00 -7.90
N HIS A 30 12.04 5.82 -7.94
CA HIS A 30 11.53 4.59 -7.35
C HIS A 30 12.57 3.97 -6.43
N THR A 31 12.22 3.76 -5.17
CA THR A 31 13.04 3.08 -4.17
C THR A 31 12.25 1.95 -3.54
N ILE A 32 12.76 0.73 -3.61
CA ILE A 32 12.16 -0.45 -2.98
C ILE A 32 13.12 -0.93 -1.90
N VAL A 33 12.62 -1.07 -0.68
CA VAL A 33 13.37 -1.57 0.46
C VAL A 33 12.70 -2.83 0.99
N PHE A 34 13.41 -3.94 0.98
CA PHE A 34 12.88 -5.21 1.47
C PHE A 34 13.06 -5.33 2.98
N ALA A 35 12.16 -6.04 3.64
CA ALA A 35 12.29 -6.47 5.02
C ALA A 35 13.60 -7.26 5.21
N ARG A 36 14.19 -7.22 6.41
CA ARG A 36 15.40 -7.98 6.73
C ARG A 36 15.14 -9.50 6.62
N ASP A 37 13.98 -9.95 7.12
CA ASP A 37 13.44 -11.27 6.83
C ASP A 37 12.27 -11.17 5.86
N TYR A 38 12.58 -11.02 4.57
CA TYR A 38 11.59 -10.86 3.50
C TYR A 38 10.60 -12.03 3.43
N LYS A 39 11.09 -13.27 3.63
CA LYS A 39 10.22 -14.45 3.58
C LYS A 39 9.18 -14.42 4.70
N LYS A 40 9.61 -14.09 5.91
CA LYS A 40 8.73 -13.94 7.06
C LYS A 40 7.70 -12.84 6.81
N ASN A 41 8.14 -11.67 6.33
CA ASN A 41 7.25 -10.55 6.02
C ASN A 41 6.16 -10.94 5.00
N VAL A 42 6.53 -11.65 3.93
CA VAL A 42 5.58 -12.18 2.94
C VAL A 42 4.62 -13.20 3.56
N ASP A 43 5.12 -14.11 4.38
CA ASP A 43 4.29 -15.12 5.04
C ASP A 43 3.29 -14.48 6.02
N GLU A 44 3.69 -13.45 6.77
CA GLU A 44 2.81 -12.67 7.65
C GLU A 44 1.68 -12.00 6.88
N ILE A 45 1.99 -11.36 5.76
CA ILE A 45 1.00 -10.64 4.93
C ILE A 45 0.03 -11.60 4.21
N PHE A 46 0.56 -12.64 3.56
CA PHE A 46 -0.22 -13.45 2.60
C PHE A 46 -0.73 -14.78 3.15
N LYS A 47 -0.13 -15.32 4.21
CA LYS A 47 -0.53 -16.62 4.79
C LYS A 47 -1.11 -16.49 6.18
N GLN A 48 -0.47 -15.70 7.04
CA GLN A 48 -0.91 -15.52 8.42
C GLN A 48 -1.93 -14.40 8.56
N ASN A 49 -1.98 -13.51 7.56
CA ASN A 49 -2.89 -12.38 7.50
C ASN A 49 -2.82 -11.51 8.77
N CYS A 50 -1.60 -11.28 9.24
CA CYS A 50 -1.31 -10.56 10.47
C CYS A 50 -0.33 -9.40 10.24
N SER A 51 -0.24 -8.51 11.24
CA SER A 51 0.66 -7.37 11.21
C SER A 51 2.11 -7.81 11.30
N SER A 52 2.96 -7.29 10.41
CA SER A 52 4.42 -7.49 10.45
C SER A 52 5.09 -6.46 11.37
N SER A 53 6.22 -6.88 11.97
CA SER A 53 7.11 -5.99 12.74
C SER A 53 8.34 -5.54 11.95
N ASP A 54 8.65 -6.21 10.84
CA ASP A 54 9.74 -5.87 9.92
C ASP A 54 9.15 -5.76 8.52
N ILE A 55 9.02 -4.53 8.02
CA ILE A 55 8.24 -4.21 6.82
C ILE A 55 9.13 -4.04 5.59
N SER A 56 8.63 -4.49 4.45
CA SER A 56 9.07 -4.00 3.15
C SER A 56 8.30 -2.74 2.81
N PHE A 57 8.93 -1.80 2.11
CA PHE A 57 8.24 -0.59 1.67
C PHE A 57 8.78 -0.08 0.34
N TYR A 58 7.98 0.72 -0.32
CA TYR A 58 8.32 1.41 -1.55
C TYR A 58 8.14 2.91 -1.36
N ILE A 59 9.08 3.70 -1.88
CA ILE A 59 8.98 5.15 -1.95
C ILE A 59 9.01 5.58 -3.42
N ARG A 60 8.07 6.43 -3.79
CA ARG A 60 8.11 7.16 -5.04
C ARG A 60 8.43 8.62 -4.75
N ASN A 61 9.52 9.12 -5.37
CA ASN A 61 9.88 10.53 -5.40
C ASN A 61 9.68 11.05 -6.83
N ALA A 62 8.45 11.40 -7.18
CA ALA A 62 8.14 11.81 -8.55
C ALA A 62 8.74 13.16 -8.93
N SER A 63 8.94 14.05 -7.94
CA SER A 63 9.46 15.41 -8.15
C SER A 63 10.90 15.43 -8.68
N VAL A 64 11.68 14.34 -8.47
CA VAL A 64 13.05 14.24 -9.01
C VAL A 64 13.05 14.09 -10.54
N THR A 65 11.98 13.56 -11.12
CA THR A 65 11.85 13.38 -12.57
C THR A 65 11.05 14.51 -13.20
N ASP A 66 10.00 14.97 -12.53
CA ASP A 66 9.19 16.12 -12.95
C ASP A 66 9.05 17.12 -11.80
N PRO A 67 9.86 18.19 -11.82
CA PRO A 67 9.82 19.23 -10.77
C PRO A 67 8.47 19.94 -10.65
N ASN A 68 7.58 19.88 -11.65
CA ASN A 68 6.27 20.50 -11.57
C ASN A 68 5.27 19.76 -10.66
N LEU A 69 5.64 18.57 -10.16
CA LEU A 69 4.80 17.79 -9.25
C LEU A 69 4.90 18.24 -7.78
N ALA A 70 5.74 19.23 -7.49
CA ALA A 70 5.82 19.89 -6.19
C ALA A 70 6.22 21.36 -6.38
N PRO A 71 5.95 22.24 -5.41
CA PRO A 71 6.51 23.60 -5.42
C PRO A 71 8.04 23.59 -5.44
N GLU A 72 8.65 24.69 -5.88
CA GLU A 72 10.12 24.83 -5.93
C GLU A 72 10.75 24.55 -4.55
N GLY A 73 11.80 23.72 -4.54
CA GLY A 73 12.51 23.31 -3.32
C GLY A 73 11.78 22.23 -2.48
N LYS A 74 10.62 21.76 -2.92
CA LYS A 74 9.79 20.78 -2.22
C LYS A 74 9.72 19.43 -2.95
N SER A 75 9.27 18.40 -2.26
CA SER A 75 9.05 17.06 -2.85
C SER A 75 7.65 16.56 -2.56
N SER A 76 7.11 15.79 -3.51
CA SER A 76 5.93 14.97 -3.32
C SER A 76 6.35 13.50 -3.22
N LEU A 77 6.23 12.94 -2.03
CA LEU A 77 6.57 11.55 -1.74
C LEU A 77 5.32 10.70 -1.59
N TYR A 78 5.40 9.48 -2.06
CA TYR A 78 4.40 8.47 -1.91
C TYR A 78 5.06 7.22 -1.36
N ILE A 79 4.60 6.76 -0.19
CA ILE A 79 5.17 5.61 0.50
C ILE A 79 4.10 4.53 0.57
N LEU A 80 4.46 3.31 0.18
CA LEU A 80 3.59 2.16 0.18
C LEU A 80 4.20 1.04 1.01
N VAL A 81 3.44 0.54 1.97
CA VAL A 81 3.77 -0.63 2.79
C VAL A 81 2.73 -1.71 2.51
N PRO A 82 3.11 -2.88 1.97
CA PRO A 82 2.19 -4.00 1.82
C PRO A 82 1.67 -4.48 3.18
N THR A 83 0.38 -4.72 3.26
CA THR A 83 -0.30 -5.15 4.50
C THR A 83 -1.35 -6.21 4.18
N PRO A 84 -1.82 -7.01 5.16
CA PRO A 84 -3.04 -7.79 4.99
C PRO A 84 -4.22 -6.91 4.56
N ASN A 85 -5.18 -7.51 3.86
CA ASN A 85 -6.47 -6.89 3.60
C ASN A 85 -7.38 -7.03 4.84
N LEU A 86 -8.67 -6.67 4.73
CA LEU A 86 -9.63 -6.70 5.85
C LEU A 86 -10.12 -8.13 6.22
N ASP A 87 -9.61 -9.19 5.58
CA ASP A 87 -9.78 -10.55 6.08
C ASP A 87 -8.81 -10.85 7.25
N GLY A 88 -7.80 -9.97 7.50
CA GLY A 88 -6.88 -10.05 8.63
C GLY A 88 -7.47 -9.49 9.91
N ASP A 89 -6.97 -9.99 11.04
CA ASP A 89 -7.37 -9.54 12.38
C ASP A 89 -6.51 -8.34 12.82
N ILE A 90 -6.67 -7.21 12.10
CA ILE A 90 -5.98 -5.95 12.40
C ILE A 90 -7.02 -4.84 12.59
N ASP A 91 -7.07 -4.29 13.80
CA ASP A 91 -7.81 -3.04 14.05
C ASP A 91 -7.04 -1.86 13.47
N TRP A 92 -7.51 -1.35 12.32
CA TRP A 92 -6.85 -0.25 11.62
C TRP A 92 -7.02 1.11 12.27
N ASP A 93 -7.97 1.29 13.18
CA ASP A 93 -8.11 2.53 13.96
C ASP A 93 -6.97 2.66 14.98
N GLU A 94 -6.54 1.53 15.55
CA GLU A 94 -5.39 1.48 16.47
C GLU A 94 -4.06 1.28 15.72
N ALA A 95 -4.04 0.44 14.68
CA ALA A 95 -2.83 0.04 13.99
C ALA A 95 -2.21 1.15 13.12
N GLN A 96 -3.00 2.13 12.65
CA GLN A 96 -2.52 3.18 11.75
C GLN A 96 -1.32 3.93 12.33
N ALA A 97 -1.39 4.37 13.59
CA ALA A 97 -0.31 5.11 14.25
C ALA A 97 0.97 4.26 14.35
N ARG A 98 0.83 2.98 14.67
CA ARG A 98 1.95 2.04 14.75
C ARG A 98 2.59 1.81 13.37
N TYR A 99 1.79 1.66 12.31
CA TYR A 99 2.31 1.52 10.94
C TYR A 99 3.04 2.77 10.49
N ARG A 100 2.54 3.95 10.84
CA ARG A 100 3.23 5.21 10.60
C ARG A 100 4.60 5.24 11.28
N GLU A 101 4.66 5.00 12.57
CA GLU A 101 5.92 4.96 13.34
C GLU A 101 6.91 3.93 12.77
N MET A 102 6.44 2.71 12.47
CA MET A 102 7.28 1.67 11.86
C MET A 102 7.84 2.09 10.50
N THR A 103 7.03 2.78 9.70
CA THR A 103 7.44 3.24 8.37
C THR A 103 8.54 4.30 8.46
N PHE A 104 8.38 5.32 9.29
CA PHE A 104 9.40 6.36 9.45
C PHE A 104 10.68 5.80 10.07
N ARG A 105 10.57 4.94 11.08
CA ARG A 105 11.72 4.23 11.64
C ARG A 105 12.45 3.39 10.59
N ALA A 106 11.73 2.65 9.76
CA ALA A 106 12.34 1.84 8.71
C ALA A 106 13.02 2.71 7.63
N ILE A 107 12.50 3.88 7.32
CA ILE A 107 13.11 4.87 6.41
C ILE A 107 14.40 5.41 7.02
N SER A 108 14.38 5.86 8.27
CA SER A 108 15.56 6.30 9.01
C SER A 108 16.64 5.20 9.04
N ASP A 109 16.29 4.02 9.56
CA ASP A 109 17.23 2.89 9.76
C ASP A 109 17.89 2.37 8.47
N ARG A 110 17.20 2.46 7.34
CA ARG A 110 17.63 1.79 6.09
C ARG A 110 18.06 2.73 4.99
N LEU A 111 17.59 3.98 5.03
CA LEU A 111 17.93 5.00 4.02
C LEU A 111 18.73 6.16 4.62
N GLY A 112 18.88 6.21 5.97
CA GLY A 112 19.59 7.30 6.66
C GLY A 112 18.87 8.64 6.55
N ILE A 113 17.54 8.63 6.41
CA ILE A 113 16.70 9.83 6.37
C ILE A 113 16.04 9.99 7.73
N ASP A 114 16.68 10.72 8.63
CA ASP A 114 16.25 10.84 10.03
C ASP A 114 15.32 12.01 10.27
N ASP A 115 15.27 12.96 9.35
CA ASP A 115 14.58 14.24 9.48
C ASP A 115 13.26 14.33 8.67
N LEU A 116 12.81 13.22 8.08
CA LEU A 116 11.65 13.24 7.20
C LEU A 116 10.39 13.80 7.87
N GLU A 117 10.15 13.43 9.13
CA GLU A 117 8.96 13.88 9.86
C GLU A 117 8.97 15.39 10.13
N GLU A 118 10.16 16.00 10.32
CA GLU A 118 10.32 17.42 10.58
C GLU A 118 9.98 18.30 9.36
N HIS A 119 10.06 17.70 8.17
CA HIS A 119 9.85 18.38 6.88
C HIS A 119 8.47 18.13 6.27
N ILE A 120 7.56 17.43 6.99
CA ILE A 120 6.20 17.17 6.48
C ILE A 120 5.34 18.41 6.65
N GLU A 121 4.88 18.97 5.52
CA GLU A 121 3.85 20.03 5.51
C GLU A 121 2.43 19.47 5.34
N VAL A 122 2.30 18.39 4.59
CA VAL A 122 1.01 17.73 4.32
C VAL A 122 1.19 16.22 4.40
N GLU A 123 0.29 15.56 5.10
CA GLU A 123 0.24 14.12 5.19
C GLU A 123 -1.19 13.61 4.98
N LYS A 124 -1.35 12.61 4.11
CA LYS A 124 -2.58 11.83 3.97
C LYS A 124 -2.23 10.35 4.03
N ALA A 125 -2.83 9.65 4.99
CA ALA A 125 -2.69 8.21 5.13
C ALA A 125 -3.90 7.48 4.56
N TYR A 126 -3.66 6.33 3.94
CA TYR A 126 -4.68 5.36 3.57
C TYR A 126 -4.37 4.00 4.19
N THR A 127 -5.36 3.42 4.83
CA THR A 127 -5.31 2.08 5.42
C THR A 127 -6.21 1.13 4.63
N PRO A 128 -6.12 -0.19 4.82
CA PRO A 128 -7.11 -1.12 4.27
C PRO A 128 -8.56 -0.75 4.60
N LYS A 129 -8.80 -0.16 5.78
CA LYS A 129 -10.13 0.33 6.16
C LYS A 129 -10.56 1.51 5.30
N THR A 130 -9.71 2.53 5.13
CA THR A 130 -10.04 3.69 4.30
C THR A 130 -10.15 3.35 2.82
N TRP A 131 -9.34 2.41 2.31
CA TRP A 131 -9.52 1.87 0.96
C TRP A 131 -10.93 1.30 0.75
N SER A 132 -11.46 0.59 1.76
CA SER A 132 -12.79 0.01 1.67
C SER A 132 -13.91 1.04 1.87
N THR A 133 -13.77 1.95 2.85
CA THR A 133 -14.86 2.83 3.26
C THR A 133 -14.95 4.13 2.46
N GLU A 134 -13.82 4.67 1.98
CA GLU A 134 -13.78 5.93 1.24
C GLU A 134 -13.69 5.71 -0.27
N LEU A 135 -13.13 4.59 -0.72
CA LEU A 135 -12.85 4.31 -2.13
C LEU A 135 -13.53 3.04 -2.66
N ASP A 136 -14.44 2.45 -1.87
CA ASP A 136 -15.25 1.27 -2.24
C ASP A 136 -14.44 0.06 -2.73
N ILE A 137 -13.18 -0.06 -2.27
CA ILE A 137 -12.35 -1.21 -2.60
C ILE A 137 -12.75 -2.39 -1.71
N PHE A 138 -13.32 -3.42 -2.30
CA PHE A 138 -13.83 -4.58 -1.58
C PHE A 138 -12.73 -5.21 -0.71
N LYS A 139 -13.01 -5.38 0.60
CA LYS A 139 -12.06 -5.84 1.63
C LYS A 139 -10.77 -5.02 1.72
N GLY A 140 -10.76 -3.80 1.19
CA GLY A 140 -9.55 -2.99 1.10
C GLY A 140 -8.41 -3.63 0.29
N ALA A 141 -8.69 -4.64 -0.54
CA ALA A 141 -7.70 -5.39 -1.31
C ALA A 141 -7.27 -4.59 -2.55
N THR A 142 -6.27 -3.73 -2.39
CA THR A 142 -5.84 -2.76 -3.39
C THR A 142 -5.31 -3.37 -4.70
N PHE A 143 -4.91 -4.64 -4.68
CA PHE A 143 -4.52 -5.41 -5.88
C PHE A 143 -5.61 -6.36 -6.37
N ASN A 144 -6.87 -6.14 -5.93
CA ASN A 144 -8.05 -6.89 -6.36
C ASN A 144 -7.97 -8.38 -5.97
N LEU A 145 -8.33 -9.29 -6.87
CA LEU A 145 -8.28 -10.73 -6.61
C LEU A 145 -6.84 -11.24 -6.47
N SER A 146 -6.66 -12.28 -5.66
CA SER A 146 -5.35 -12.93 -5.50
C SER A 146 -4.86 -13.55 -6.81
N HIS A 147 -3.57 -13.35 -7.12
CA HIS A 147 -2.91 -13.86 -8.33
C HIS A 147 -2.49 -15.34 -8.19
N CYS A 148 -3.31 -16.17 -7.53
CA CYS A 148 -3.07 -17.61 -7.47
C CYS A 148 -3.46 -18.29 -8.79
N LEU A 149 -2.79 -19.40 -9.12
CA LEU A 149 -2.99 -20.12 -10.38
C LEU A 149 -4.44 -20.48 -10.69
N SER A 150 -5.24 -20.76 -9.65
CA SER A 150 -6.66 -21.08 -9.79
C SER A 150 -7.56 -19.89 -10.14
N GLN A 151 -7.03 -18.68 -10.12
CA GLN A 151 -7.75 -17.43 -10.39
C GLN A 151 -7.11 -16.57 -11.48
N LEU A 152 -6.04 -17.05 -12.14
CA LEU A 152 -5.33 -16.29 -13.16
C LEU A 152 -5.82 -16.60 -14.58
N ALA A 153 -5.49 -15.73 -15.49
CA ALA A 153 -5.74 -15.86 -16.94
C ALA A 153 -7.24 -16.10 -17.25
N PHE A 154 -7.58 -17.18 -17.92
CA PHE A 154 -8.95 -17.53 -18.32
C PHE A 154 -9.86 -17.96 -17.15
N MET A 155 -9.32 -18.15 -15.95
CA MET A 155 -10.10 -18.38 -14.72
C MET A 155 -10.48 -17.06 -14.00
N TRP A 156 -9.90 -15.93 -14.43
CA TRP A 156 -10.27 -14.62 -13.93
C TRP A 156 -11.71 -14.29 -14.32
N PRO A 157 -12.48 -13.58 -13.47
CA PRO A 157 -13.79 -13.10 -13.85
C PRO A 157 -13.74 -12.31 -15.16
N ARG A 158 -14.73 -12.53 -16.03
CA ARG A 158 -14.85 -11.74 -17.26
C ARG A 158 -15.12 -10.28 -16.91
N ASN A 159 -14.62 -9.37 -17.75
CA ASN A 159 -14.91 -7.93 -17.64
C ASN A 159 -16.32 -7.56 -18.11
N GLN A 160 -17.19 -8.54 -18.29
CA GLN A 160 -18.55 -8.37 -18.79
C GLN A 160 -19.50 -9.24 -17.99
N PHE A 161 -20.62 -8.66 -17.55
CA PHE A 161 -21.70 -9.38 -16.90
C PHE A 161 -22.64 -9.97 -17.96
N GLU A 162 -22.96 -11.24 -17.84
CA GLU A 162 -23.88 -11.92 -18.77
C GLU A 162 -25.34 -11.40 -18.59
N GLU A 163 -25.68 -10.98 -17.37
CA GLU A 163 -27.01 -10.51 -16.99
C GLU A 163 -27.27 -9.05 -17.43
N PHE A 164 -26.24 -8.27 -17.74
CA PHE A 164 -26.38 -6.85 -18.06
C PHE A 164 -25.75 -6.52 -19.40
N ARG A 165 -26.53 -5.86 -20.28
CA ARG A 165 -25.99 -5.31 -21.54
C ARG A 165 -25.24 -4.02 -21.24
N ASN A 166 -24.08 -3.83 -21.89
CA ASN A 166 -23.22 -2.63 -21.78
C ASN A 166 -22.63 -2.40 -20.37
N CYS A 167 -22.49 -3.45 -19.55
CA CYS A 167 -21.81 -3.41 -18.28
C CYS A 167 -20.49 -4.22 -18.42
N TYR A 168 -19.36 -3.51 -18.38
CA TYR A 168 -18.01 -4.06 -18.60
C TYR A 168 -17.14 -3.90 -17.37
#